data_d0c3278068b39114e132d33a2530397b
#
_entry.id   d0c3278068b39114e132d33a2530397b
#
_cell.length_a   1.000
_cell.length_b   1.000
_cell.length_c   1.000
_cell.angle_alpha   90.00
_cell.angle_beta   90.00
_cell.angle_gamma   90.00
#
_symmetry.space_group_name_H-M   'P 1'
#
loop_
_entity.id
_entity.type
_entity.pdbx_description
1 polymer ?
#
loop_
_entity_poly.entity_id
_entity_poly.type
_entity_poly.pdbx_seq_one_letter_code
_entity_poly.pdbx_strand_id
1 'polypeptide(L)'
;MIKDNFFNNLFIFICDFMIECRNISKGKAEGELIVSSEAISFLGGVDPETGVVIDPNHELKGESIKDKVLFIPGGKGSTVGSYVIFQMMKNNTAPKAIICLKAEPIIATGAIMSDIPMVDSPSSVEELVNGQMVEVDSDNGKITLL
;
A
#
# COMPACT_ATOMS: atom_id res chain seq x y z
N MET A 1 -10.72 -37.77 12.38
CA MET A 1 -10.63 -37.87 10.90
C MET A 1 -11.26 -36.68 10.26
N ILE A 2 -12.60 -36.57 10.23
CA ILE A 2 -13.28 -35.41 9.66
C ILE A 2 -12.86 -34.12 10.38
N LYS A 3 -12.73 -34.19 11.69
CA LYS A 3 -12.32 -33.08 12.53
C LYS A 3 -10.89 -32.61 12.21
N ASP A 4 -9.98 -33.55 12.01
CA ASP A 4 -8.59 -33.23 11.66
C ASP A 4 -8.52 -32.62 10.26
N ASN A 5 -9.29 -33.15 9.32
CA ASN A 5 -9.36 -32.59 7.97
C ASN A 5 -9.93 -31.17 7.99
N PHE A 6 -10.91 -30.90 8.84
CA PHE A 6 -11.47 -29.55 9.00
C PHE A 6 -10.40 -28.57 9.48
N PHE A 7 -9.63 -28.92 10.49
CA PHE A 7 -8.57 -28.05 11.01
C PHE A 7 -7.45 -27.84 9.99
N ASN A 8 -7.07 -28.88 9.27
CA ASN A 8 -6.06 -28.77 8.23
C ASN A 8 -6.52 -27.85 7.09
N ASN A 9 -7.76 -27.97 6.67
CA ASN A 9 -8.34 -27.11 5.64
C ASN A 9 -8.41 -25.66 6.11
N LEU A 10 -8.80 -25.44 7.36
CA LEU A 10 -8.86 -24.10 7.93
C LEU A 10 -7.46 -23.44 7.99
N PHE A 11 -6.45 -24.20 8.38
CA PHE A 11 -5.07 -23.72 8.43
C PHE A 11 -4.57 -23.32 7.03
N ILE A 12 -4.80 -24.18 6.02
CA ILE A 12 -4.41 -23.90 4.64
C ILE A 12 -5.14 -22.65 4.14
N PHE A 13 -6.42 -22.53 4.42
CA PHE A 13 -7.25 -21.40 4.02
C PHE A 13 -6.70 -20.07 4.61
N ILE A 14 -6.34 -20.07 5.89
CA ILE A 14 -5.75 -18.91 6.55
C ILE A 14 -4.41 -18.56 5.92
N CYS A 15 -3.55 -19.55 5.60
CA CYS A 15 -2.28 -19.33 4.95
C CYS A 15 -2.43 -18.72 3.55
N ASP A 16 -3.49 -19.09 2.82
CA ASP A 16 -3.78 -18.56 1.48
C ASP A 16 -4.13 -17.06 1.50
N PHE A 17 -4.49 -16.53 2.67
CA PHE A 17 -4.78 -15.11 2.84
C PHE A 17 -3.56 -14.28 3.22
N MET A 18 -2.40 -14.88 3.33
CA MET A 18 -1.16 -14.20 3.70
C MET A 18 -0.20 -14.16 2.52
N ILE A 19 0.31 -12.97 2.25
CA ILE A 19 1.24 -12.72 1.15
C ILE A 19 2.55 -12.26 1.76
N GLU A 20 3.65 -12.93 1.40
CA GLU A 20 4.99 -12.53 1.82
C GLU A 20 5.46 -11.35 1.00
N CYS A 21 6.18 -10.43 1.63
CA CYS A 21 6.72 -9.24 0.99
C CYS A 21 7.96 -8.76 1.73
N ARG A 22 8.59 -7.71 1.18
CA ARG A 22 9.82 -7.15 1.74
C ARG A 22 9.49 -5.87 2.52
N ASN A 23 10.05 -5.75 3.73
CA ASN A 23 9.95 -4.55 4.55
C ASN A 23 10.73 -3.40 3.92
N ILE A 24 10.07 -2.27 3.66
CA ILE A 24 10.70 -1.04 3.19
C ILE A 24 10.62 0.04 4.25
N SER A 25 9.45 0.27 4.82
CA SER A 25 9.23 1.20 5.93
C SER A 25 8.46 0.48 7.02
N LYS A 26 8.96 0.55 8.25
CA LYS A 26 8.43 -0.19 9.39
C LYS A 26 7.00 0.20 9.75
N GLY A 27 6.32 -0.71 10.41
CA GLY A 27 5.02 -0.47 10.99
C GLY A 27 3.99 -1.48 10.53
N LYS A 28 2.78 -1.27 11.01
CA LYS A 28 1.64 -2.14 10.76
C LYS A 28 0.39 -1.28 10.67
N ALA A 29 -0.40 -1.49 9.64
CA ALA A 29 -1.64 -0.76 9.46
C ALA A 29 -2.63 -1.59 8.64
N GLU A 30 -3.90 -1.29 8.78
CA GLU A 30 -4.94 -1.93 7.99
C GLU A 30 -5.83 -0.89 7.32
N GLY A 31 -6.42 -1.26 6.21
CA GLY A 31 -7.29 -0.39 5.45
C GLY A 31 -7.77 -1.07 4.18
N GLU A 32 -8.63 -0.34 3.49
CA GLU A 32 -9.16 -0.75 2.20
C GLU A 32 -8.14 -0.48 1.10
N LEU A 33 -7.91 -1.48 0.26
CA LEU A 33 -7.01 -1.34 -0.89
C LEU A 33 -7.59 -0.38 -1.93
N ILE A 34 -6.73 0.52 -2.41
CA ILE A 34 -6.91 1.24 -3.65
C ILE A 34 -5.75 0.86 -4.57
N VAL A 35 -6.07 0.34 -5.74
CA VAL A 35 -5.11 -0.31 -6.63
C VAL A 35 -4.98 0.46 -7.93
N SER A 36 -3.75 0.67 -8.38
CA SER A 36 -3.46 1.20 -9.70
C SER A 36 -2.39 0.39 -10.39
N SER A 37 -2.55 0.21 -11.69
CA SER A 37 -1.52 -0.35 -12.57
C SER A 37 -0.49 0.67 -13.02
N GLU A 38 -0.72 1.95 -12.68
CA GLU A 38 0.15 3.06 -13.07
C GLU A 38 0.90 3.61 -11.87
N ALA A 39 2.18 3.97 -12.08
CA ALA A 39 2.98 4.68 -11.08
C ALA A 39 2.39 6.06 -10.81
N ILE A 40 2.60 6.56 -9.59
CA ILE A 40 2.13 7.89 -9.18
C ILE A 40 3.33 8.83 -9.04
N SER A 41 3.19 10.03 -9.61
CA SER A 41 4.05 11.18 -9.31
C SER A 41 3.36 11.98 -8.21
N PHE A 42 3.90 11.96 -6.99
CA PHE A 42 3.26 12.65 -5.88
C PHE A 42 3.28 14.16 -6.05
N LEU A 43 4.42 14.71 -6.54
CA LEU A 43 4.46 16.13 -6.84
C LEU A 43 3.64 16.42 -8.09
N GLY A 44 2.58 17.17 -7.92
CA GLY A 44 1.65 17.54 -9.01
C GLY A 44 0.62 16.48 -9.34
N GLY A 45 0.76 15.26 -8.83
CA GLY A 45 -0.19 14.19 -9.09
C GLY A 45 -1.18 13.92 -7.97
N VAL A 46 -0.85 14.36 -6.74
CA VAL A 46 -1.72 14.19 -5.57
C VAL A 46 -1.83 15.52 -4.85
N ASP A 47 -3.05 15.90 -4.47
CA ASP A 47 -3.28 17.10 -3.67
C ASP A 47 -2.96 16.76 -2.19
N PRO A 48 -1.92 17.36 -1.60
CA PRO A 48 -1.55 17.05 -0.23
C PRO A 48 -2.54 17.53 0.82
N GLU A 49 -3.45 18.43 0.46
CA GLU A 49 -4.48 18.92 1.39
C GLU A 49 -5.66 17.97 1.51
N THR A 50 -5.97 17.23 0.44
CA THR A 50 -7.15 16.37 0.38
C THR A 50 -6.84 14.88 0.24
N GLY A 51 -5.65 14.53 -0.26
CA GLY A 51 -5.30 13.15 -0.58
C GLY A 51 -5.90 12.65 -1.90
N VAL A 52 -6.46 13.55 -2.70
CA VAL A 52 -7.09 13.21 -3.98
C VAL A 52 -6.04 13.21 -5.09
N VAL A 53 -6.11 12.20 -5.95
CA VAL A 53 -5.28 12.14 -7.16
C VAL A 53 -5.80 13.16 -8.16
N ILE A 54 -4.95 14.10 -8.54
CA ILE A 54 -5.32 15.24 -9.42
C ILE A 54 -4.66 15.19 -10.79
N ASP A 55 -3.75 14.24 -11.02
CA ASP A 55 -3.14 14.03 -12.34
C ASP A 55 -4.24 13.68 -13.37
N PRO A 56 -4.49 14.53 -14.38
CA PRO A 56 -5.59 14.30 -15.31
C PRO A 56 -5.42 13.07 -16.19
N ASN A 57 -4.20 12.54 -16.28
CA ASN A 57 -3.86 11.38 -17.10
C ASN A 57 -3.75 10.08 -16.30
N HIS A 58 -3.95 10.14 -14.98
CA HIS A 58 -3.84 8.96 -14.14
C HIS A 58 -5.19 8.28 -13.98
N GLU A 59 -5.20 6.94 -13.96
CA GLU A 59 -6.44 6.16 -13.82
C GLU A 59 -7.18 6.39 -12.51
N LEU A 60 -6.45 6.81 -11.45
CA LEU A 60 -7.04 7.14 -10.15
C LEU A 60 -7.49 8.60 -10.02
N LYS A 61 -7.48 9.38 -11.10
CA LYS A 61 -7.90 10.78 -11.05
C LYS A 61 -9.26 10.92 -10.36
N GLY A 62 -9.32 11.81 -9.37
CA GLY A 62 -10.54 12.05 -8.60
C GLY A 62 -10.73 11.12 -7.42
N GLU A 63 -9.95 10.05 -7.32
CA GLU A 63 -10.00 9.13 -6.19
C GLU A 63 -9.13 9.63 -5.04
N SER A 64 -9.57 9.39 -3.81
CA SER A 64 -8.79 9.72 -2.62
C SER A 64 -7.97 8.52 -2.16
N ILE A 65 -6.69 8.75 -1.86
CA ILE A 65 -5.84 7.72 -1.25
C ILE A 65 -5.76 7.88 0.27
N LYS A 66 -6.43 8.89 0.82
CA LYS A 66 -6.47 9.14 2.24
C LYS A 66 -7.02 7.94 3.00
N ASP A 67 -6.29 7.52 4.03
CA ASP A 67 -6.64 6.40 4.92
C ASP A 67 -6.82 5.04 4.21
N LYS A 68 -6.39 4.95 2.97
CA LYS A 68 -6.40 3.71 2.18
C LYS A 68 -5.06 3.00 2.27
N VAL A 69 -5.03 1.74 1.89
CA VAL A 69 -3.80 1.03 1.59
C VAL A 69 -3.57 1.16 0.08
N LEU A 70 -2.53 1.89 -0.30
CA LEU A 70 -2.24 2.19 -1.69
C LEU A 70 -1.36 1.10 -2.29
N PHE A 71 -1.85 0.44 -3.35
CA PHE A 71 -1.07 -0.54 -4.10
C PHE A 71 -0.80 0.00 -5.51
N ILE A 72 0.47 0.29 -5.79
CA ILE A 72 0.95 0.84 -7.06
C ILE A 72 2.24 0.14 -7.49
N PRO A 73 2.59 0.19 -8.77
CA PRO A 73 3.88 -0.37 -9.21
C PRO A 73 5.08 0.30 -8.52
N GLY A 74 5.01 1.61 -8.34
CA GLY A 74 6.03 2.43 -7.72
C GLY A 74 5.73 3.90 -7.89
N GLY A 75 6.66 4.75 -7.46
CA GLY A 75 6.57 6.18 -7.69
C GLY A 75 7.33 6.57 -8.97
N LYS A 76 7.13 7.80 -9.38
CA LYS A 76 7.84 8.42 -10.49
C LYS A 76 7.92 9.93 -10.28
N GLY A 77 8.62 10.62 -11.16
CA GLY A 77 8.67 12.07 -11.19
C GLY A 77 9.74 12.65 -10.27
N SER A 78 9.44 13.81 -9.70
CA SER A 78 10.39 14.60 -8.93
C SER A 78 10.74 13.95 -7.58
N THR A 79 12.00 14.08 -7.17
CA THR A 79 12.46 13.67 -5.82
C THR A 79 11.74 14.44 -4.71
N VAL A 80 11.18 15.61 -5.01
CA VAL A 80 10.36 16.40 -4.08
C VAL A 80 9.05 15.65 -3.73
N GLY A 81 8.68 14.63 -4.49
CA GLY A 81 7.53 13.79 -4.18
C GLY A 81 7.58 13.17 -2.78
N SER A 82 8.78 12.89 -2.25
CA SER A 82 8.94 12.41 -0.88
C SER A 82 8.42 13.42 0.15
N TYR A 83 8.62 14.69 -0.09
CA TYR A 83 8.12 15.76 0.78
C TYR A 83 6.61 15.94 0.65
N VAL A 84 6.04 15.67 -0.52
CA VAL A 84 4.58 15.67 -0.70
C VAL A 84 3.95 14.61 0.20
N ILE A 85 4.53 13.41 0.24
CA ILE A 85 4.04 12.34 1.13
C ILE A 85 4.13 12.78 2.60
N PHE A 86 5.24 13.41 2.98
CA PHE A 86 5.42 13.94 4.33
C PHE A 86 4.37 15.01 4.66
N GLN A 87 4.10 15.92 3.74
CA GLN A 87 3.07 16.94 3.88
C GLN A 87 1.68 16.32 4.04
N MET A 88 1.38 15.28 3.26
CA MET A 88 0.13 14.54 3.40
C MET A 88 -0.02 13.94 4.80
N MET A 89 1.05 13.37 5.36
CA MET A 89 1.03 12.86 6.72
C MET A 89 0.73 13.97 7.72
N LYS A 90 1.37 15.12 7.58
CA LYS A 90 1.11 16.29 8.44
C LYS A 90 -0.33 16.78 8.33
N ASN A 91 -0.91 16.70 7.13
CA ASN A 91 -2.29 17.13 6.87
C ASN A 91 -3.33 16.05 7.17
N ASN A 92 -2.91 14.87 7.63
CA ASN A 92 -3.78 13.71 7.84
C ASN A 92 -4.52 13.24 6.58
N THR A 93 -3.85 13.34 5.43
CA THR A 93 -4.40 12.94 4.13
C THR A 93 -3.62 11.78 3.49
N ALA A 94 -2.62 11.26 4.19
CA ALA A 94 -1.77 10.20 3.68
C ALA A 94 -2.48 8.84 3.68
N PRO A 95 -2.02 7.90 2.83
CA PRO A 95 -2.46 6.52 2.95
C PRO A 95 -1.98 5.91 4.27
N LYS A 96 -2.66 4.87 4.73
CA LYS A 96 -2.29 4.15 5.95
C LYS A 96 -1.10 3.23 5.74
N ALA A 97 -0.94 2.71 4.55
CA ALA A 97 0.17 1.87 4.16
C ALA A 97 0.34 1.92 2.65
N ILE A 98 1.52 1.53 2.18
CA ILE A 98 1.84 1.52 0.76
C ILE A 98 2.41 0.14 0.40
N ILE A 99 1.88 -0.44 -0.67
CA ILE A 99 2.40 -1.66 -1.27
C ILE A 99 2.88 -1.29 -2.66
N CYS A 100 4.14 -1.61 -2.99
CA CYS A 100 4.69 -1.44 -4.32
C CYS A 100 5.09 -2.78 -4.91
N LEU A 101 5.06 -2.91 -6.23
CA LEU A 101 5.69 -4.06 -6.89
C LEU A 101 7.19 -4.03 -6.63
N LYS A 102 7.79 -2.86 -6.80
CA LYS A 102 9.19 -2.63 -6.47
C LYS A 102 9.35 -1.21 -5.95
N ALA A 103 9.92 -1.08 -4.77
CA ALA A 103 10.17 0.23 -4.17
C ALA A 103 11.22 1.00 -4.97
N GLU A 104 11.00 2.29 -5.09
CA GLU A 104 12.00 3.20 -5.63
C GLU A 104 12.28 4.29 -4.60
N PRO A 105 13.43 5.01 -4.72
CA PRO A 105 13.90 5.85 -3.62
C PRO A 105 12.95 6.98 -3.19
N ILE A 106 12.18 7.54 -4.11
CA ILE A 106 11.30 8.69 -3.81
C ILE A 106 10.20 8.28 -2.84
N ILE A 107 9.47 7.21 -3.20
CA ILE A 107 8.34 6.78 -2.39
C ILE A 107 8.81 6.10 -1.09
N ALA A 108 9.92 5.36 -1.16
CA ALA A 108 10.51 4.74 0.04
C ALA A 108 10.94 5.81 1.06
N THR A 109 11.63 6.85 0.61
CA THR A 109 12.05 7.96 1.46
C THR A 109 10.84 8.66 2.07
N GLY A 110 9.82 8.93 1.25
CA GLY A 110 8.59 9.57 1.72
C GLY A 110 7.88 8.77 2.80
N ALA A 111 7.76 7.46 2.60
CA ALA A 111 7.14 6.57 3.57
C ALA A 111 7.93 6.51 4.89
N ILE A 112 9.25 6.38 4.80
CA ILE A 112 10.11 6.32 5.99
C ILE A 112 10.04 7.63 6.78
N MET A 113 10.14 8.78 6.11
CA MET A 113 10.04 10.10 6.76
C MET A 113 8.70 10.30 7.46
N SER A 114 7.66 9.69 6.93
CA SER A 114 6.28 9.93 7.36
C SER A 114 5.74 8.85 8.29
N ASP A 115 6.59 7.88 8.67
CA ASP A 115 6.19 6.72 9.48
C ASP A 115 5.02 5.94 8.88
N ILE A 116 4.96 5.87 7.56
CA ILE A 116 3.95 5.09 6.84
C ILE A 116 4.51 3.69 6.57
N PRO A 117 3.85 2.62 7.03
CA PRO A 117 4.28 1.27 6.70
C PRO A 117 4.31 1.05 5.20
N MET A 118 5.39 0.49 4.70
CA MET A 118 5.56 0.22 3.27
C MET A 118 6.25 -1.11 3.05
N VAL A 119 5.72 -1.88 2.12
CA VAL A 119 6.29 -3.15 1.67
C VAL A 119 6.39 -3.17 0.16
N ASP A 120 7.27 -4.03 -0.37
CA ASP A 120 7.34 -4.26 -1.81
C ASP A 120 7.57 -5.74 -2.11
N SER A 121 7.67 -6.05 -3.38
CA SER A 121 7.94 -7.39 -3.87
C SER A 121 6.98 -8.45 -3.28
N PRO A 122 5.65 -8.21 -3.34
CA PRO A 122 4.72 -9.21 -2.84
C PRO A 122 4.84 -10.52 -3.61
N SER A 123 4.79 -11.65 -2.91
CA SER A 123 4.92 -12.99 -3.50
C SER A 123 3.76 -13.35 -4.42
N SER A 124 2.63 -12.68 -4.26
CA SER A 124 1.44 -12.83 -5.10
C SER A 124 0.70 -11.51 -5.15
N VAL A 125 0.04 -11.21 -6.26
CA VAL A 125 -0.72 -9.96 -6.44
C VAL A 125 -2.17 -10.21 -6.85
N GLU A 126 -2.53 -11.43 -7.21
CA GLU A 126 -3.87 -11.75 -7.74
C GLU A 126 -4.96 -11.42 -6.74
N GLU A 127 -4.67 -11.59 -5.45
CA GLU A 127 -5.63 -11.38 -4.37
C GLU A 127 -5.72 -9.90 -3.95
N LEU A 128 -4.81 -9.06 -4.42
CA LEU A 128 -4.76 -7.64 -4.09
C LEU A 128 -5.65 -6.86 -5.04
N VAL A 129 -6.93 -6.88 -4.76
CA VAL A 129 -7.96 -6.25 -5.61
C VAL A 129 -8.51 -5.00 -4.94
N ASN A 130 -8.96 -4.07 -5.77
CA ASN A 130 -9.54 -2.80 -5.29
C ASN A 130 -10.71 -3.06 -4.35
N GLY A 131 -10.74 -2.39 -3.22
CA GLY A 131 -11.81 -2.52 -2.22
C GLY A 131 -11.58 -3.59 -1.16
N GLN A 132 -10.61 -4.48 -1.34
CA GLN A 132 -10.28 -5.51 -0.37
C GLN A 132 -9.67 -4.90 0.89
N MET A 133 -10.18 -5.30 2.05
CA MET A 133 -9.55 -4.95 3.32
C MET A 133 -8.30 -5.79 3.54
N VAL A 134 -7.20 -5.14 3.88
CA VAL A 134 -5.93 -5.81 4.13
C VAL A 134 -5.24 -5.22 5.36
N GLU A 135 -4.37 -6.02 5.96
CA GLU A 135 -3.42 -5.56 6.95
C GLU A 135 -2.02 -5.66 6.36
N VAL A 136 -1.28 -4.56 6.39
CA VAL A 136 0.12 -4.53 5.99
C VAL A 136 0.96 -4.58 7.26
N ASP A 137 1.69 -5.66 7.46
CA ASP A 137 2.62 -5.83 8.58
C ASP A 137 4.04 -5.84 8.00
N SER A 138 4.61 -4.64 7.88
CA SER A 138 5.93 -4.48 7.30
C SER A 138 7.01 -5.11 8.18
N ASP A 139 6.86 -5.03 9.49
CA ASP A 139 7.85 -5.55 10.42
C ASP A 139 8.05 -7.07 10.27
N ASN A 140 6.99 -7.78 9.93
CA ASN A 140 7.02 -9.23 9.70
C ASN A 140 7.01 -9.60 8.21
N GLY A 141 7.03 -8.60 7.32
CA GLY A 141 7.10 -8.83 5.88
C GLY A 141 5.89 -9.56 5.32
N LYS A 142 4.68 -9.18 5.72
CA LYS A 142 3.48 -9.85 5.23
C LYS A 142 2.29 -8.91 5.06
N ILE A 143 1.43 -9.30 4.12
CA ILE A 143 0.13 -8.69 3.87
C ILE A 143 -0.91 -9.76 4.15
N THR A 144 -1.90 -9.42 4.97
CA THR A 144 -2.98 -10.34 5.32
C THR A 144 -4.29 -9.82 4.75
N LEU A 145 -5.03 -10.65 4.03
CA LEU A 145 -6.38 -10.32 3.56
C LEU A 145 -7.35 -10.49 4.73
N LEU A 146 -8.17 -9.49 4.96
CA LEU A 146 -9.13 -9.48 6.08
C LEU A 146 -10.55 -9.81 5.66
#